data_2430fde7c4443b15e83db79d17d2d965
#
_entry.id   2430fde7c4443b15e83db79d17d2d965
#
_cell.length_a   1.000
_cell.length_b   1.000
_cell.length_c   1.000
_cell.angle_alpha   90.00
_cell.angle_beta   90.00
_cell.angle_gamma   90.00
#
_symmetry.space_group_name_H-M   'P 1'
#
loop_
_entity.id
_entity.type
_entity.pdbx_description
1 polymer ?
#
loop_
_entity_poly.entity_id
_entity_poly.type
_entity_poly.pdbx_seq_one_letter_code
_entity_poly.pdbx_strand_id
1 'polypeptide(L)'
;GAVVAVTGDGTNDAPALNHAQVGLSMGTGTSVAKEASDITLLDDSFNSIGTAVMWGRSLYKNIQRFIVFQLTINFVALLIVLLGSVIGTELPLTVTQMLWVNLIMDTFAALALASIPPSETVMLEKPRRSTDFIISKAMRSNIIGVGSIFLIVLLGMIYYFDHSTQGMNVHNLTIFFTFFAVSYTHLRAHETK
;
A
#
# COMPACT_ATOMS: atom_id res chain seq x y z
N GLY A 1 20.33 14.50 -5.07
CA GLY A 1 21.46 13.96 -4.35
C GLY A 1 21.19 12.54 -3.88
N ALA A 2 22.21 11.82 -3.47
CA ALA A 2 22.05 10.51 -2.84
C ALA A 2 21.62 10.71 -1.38
N VAL A 3 20.85 9.77 -0.85
CA VAL A 3 20.60 9.66 0.59
C VAL A 3 21.84 9.03 1.23
N VAL A 4 22.42 9.72 2.20
CA VAL A 4 23.66 9.28 2.87
C VAL A 4 23.35 8.91 4.30
N ALA A 5 23.77 7.71 4.70
CA ALA A 5 23.79 7.26 6.08
C ALA A 5 25.21 7.37 6.63
N VAL A 6 25.34 7.83 7.87
CA VAL A 6 26.63 7.95 8.58
C VAL A 6 26.55 7.15 9.87
N THR A 7 27.62 6.41 10.17
CA THR A 7 27.76 5.70 11.44
C THR A 7 28.81 6.38 12.31
N GLY A 8 28.59 6.43 13.62
CA GLY A 8 29.52 7.00 14.58
C GLY A 8 29.26 6.51 15.99
N ASP A 9 30.26 6.58 16.87
CA ASP A 9 30.18 6.15 18.26
C ASP A 9 30.68 7.22 19.25
N GLY A 10 31.43 8.18 18.73
CA GLY A 10 32.09 9.21 19.53
C GLY A 10 31.37 10.56 19.57
N THR A 11 31.77 11.39 20.54
CA THR A 11 31.27 12.78 20.64
C THR A 11 31.66 13.61 19.40
N ASN A 12 32.79 13.28 18.77
CA ASN A 12 33.28 13.94 17.57
C ASN A 12 32.41 13.64 16.32
N ASP A 13 31.66 12.55 16.36
CA ASP A 13 30.80 12.12 15.23
C ASP A 13 29.45 12.81 15.26
N ALA A 14 29.04 13.38 16.40
CA ALA A 14 27.73 13.98 16.58
C ALA A 14 27.34 15.01 15.50
N PRO A 15 28.23 15.92 15.05
CA PRO A 15 27.91 16.84 13.96
C PRO A 15 27.63 16.12 12.64
N ALA A 16 28.38 15.05 12.34
CA ALA A 16 28.19 14.27 11.10
C ALA A 16 26.90 13.43 11.15
N LEU A 17 26.58 12.83 12.30
CA LEU A 17 25.36 12.08 12.54
C LEU A 17 24.13 12.97 12.37
N ASN A 18 24.14 14.16 12.96
CA ASN A 18 23.02 15.12 12.85
C ASN A 18 22.86 15.72 11.45
N HIS A 19 23.95 15.86 10.68
CA HIS A 19 23.93 16.42 9.32
C HIS A 19 23.54 15.39 8.25
N ALA A 20 23.73 14.10 8.51
CA ALA A 20 23.36 13.03 7.59
C ALA A 20 21.82 12.94 7.44
N GLN A 21 21.37 12.35 6.33
CA GLN A 21 19.96 12.03 6.17
C GLN A 21 19.51 10.87 7.07
N VAL A 22 20.48 10.01 7.46
CA VAL A 22 20.27 8.94 8.46
C VAL A 22 21.53 8.84 9.29
N GLY A 23 21.48 9.24 10.55
CA GLY A 23 22.53 9.06 11.54
C GLY A 23 22.36 7.74 12.29
N LEU A 24 23.42 6.94 12.37
CA LEU A 24 23.43 5.64 13.06
C LEU A 24 24.48 5.66 14.15
N SER A 25 24.09 5.51 15.42
CA SER A 25 25.02 5.38 16.54
C SER A 25 25.18 3.92 16.96
N MET A 26 26.35 3.60 17.52
CA MET A 26 26.60 2.30 18.14
C MET A 26 25.98 2.24 19.54
N GLY A 27 25.55 1.05 19.97
CA GLY A 27 24.98 0.82 21.30
C GLY A 27 25.97 1.11 22.43
N THR A 28 27.25 0.85 22.20
CA THR A 28 28.37 1.20 23.10
C THR A 28 28.83 2.64 22.95
N GLY A 29 28.29 3.40 21.97
CA GLY A 29 28.65 4.79 21.73
C GLY A 29 28.26 5.74 22.87
N THR A 30 28.84 6.95 22.84
CA THR A 30 28.55 8.00 23.80
C THR A 30 27.11 8.46 23.78
N SER A 31 26.59 9.00 24.89
CA SER A 31 25.26 9.60 24.95
C SER A 31 25.06 10.70 23.90
N VAL A 32 26.10 11.49 23.65
CA VAL A 32 26.08 12.58 22.66
C VAL A 32 25.90 12.03 21.23
N ALA A 33 26.60 10.94 20.88
CA ALA A 33 26.42 10.29 19.59
C ALA A 33 25.00 9.71 19.44
N LYS A 34 24.44 9.10 20.48
CA LYS A 34 23.10 8.54 20.51
C LYS A 34 22.02 9.62 20.35
N GLU A 35 22.18 10.74 21.03
CA GLU A 35 21.25 11.87 20.90
C GLU A 35 21.30 12.55 19.53
N ALA A 36 22.48 12.52 18.87
CA ALA A 36 22.66 13.09 17.53
C ALA A 36 22.24 12.16 16.39
N SER A 37 21.90 10.90 16.67
CA SER A 37 21.56 9.88 15.68
C SER A 37 20.06 9.64 15.61
N ASP A 38 19.60 9.16 14.44
CA ASP A 38 18.21 8.72 14.22
C ASP A 38 17.95 7.30 14.69
N ILE A 39 18.98 6.45 14.66
CA ILE A 39 18.91 5.02 14.98
C ILE A 39 20.13 4.62 15.82
N THR A 40 19.90 3.81 16.87
CA THR A 40 20.97 3.21 17.67
C THR A 40 21.05 1.71 17.41
N LEU A 41 22.22 1.21 17.04
CA LEU A 41 22.49 -0.21 16.82
C LEU A 41 22.89 -0.86 18.16
N LEU A 42 21.98 -1.60 18.77
CA LEU A 42 22.17 -2.15 20.12
C LEU A 42 23.23 -3.26 20.17
N ASP A 43 23.47 -3.94 19.05
CA ASP A 43 24.42 -5.04 18.92
C ASP A 43 25.77 -4.63 18.30
N ASP A 44 25.94 -3.35 18.01
CA ASP A 44 27.14 -2.77 17.37
C ASP A 44 27.54 -3.47 16.06
N SER A 45 26.58 -4.10 15.37
CA SER A 45 26.82 -4.92 14.20
C SER A 45 26.46 -4.22 12.90
N PHE A 46 27.39 -4.14 11.95
CA PHE A 46 27.11 -3.69 10.58
C PHE A 46 26.08 -4.58 9.85
N ASN A 47 26.00 -5.86 10.22
CA ASN A 47 25.01 -6.77 9.65
C ASN A 47 23.57 -6.31 9.97
N SER A 48 23.36 -5.73 11.14
CA SER A 48 22.07 -5.18 11.57
C SER A 48 21.66 -3.97 10.73
N ILE A 49 22.62 -3.18 10.22
CA ILE A 49 22.34 -2.13 9.24
C ILE A 49 21.79 -2.74 7.94
N GLY A 50 22.43 -3.78 7.42
CA GLY A 50 21.95 -4.49 6.22
C GLY A 50 20.53 -5.04 6.42
N THR A 51 20.28 -5.63 7.57
CA THR A 51 18.95 -6.14 7.95
C THR A 51 17.92 -5.01 8.04
N ALA A 52 18.25 -3.90 8.68
CA ALA A 52 17.37 -2.73 8.79
C ALA A 52 17.03 -2.14 7.41
N VAL A 53 18.00 -2.04 6.50
CA VAL A 53 17.77 -1.59 5.11
C VAL A 53 16.85 -2.57 4.37
N MET A 54 17.05 -3.87 4.53
CA MET A 54 16.19 -4.90 3.93
C MET A 54 14.74 -4.78 4.42
N TRP A 55 14.53 -4.62 5.72
CA TRP A 55 13.22 -4.40 6.31
C TRP A 55 12.57 -3.11 5.81
N GLY A 56 13.31 -2.01 5.79
CA GLY A 56 12.82 -0.71 5.31
C GLY A 56 12.39 -0.76 3.83
N ARG A 57 13.18 -1.42 2.97
CA ARG A 57 12.85 -1.61 1.55
C ARG A 57 11.62 -2.51 1.36
N SER A 58 11.51 -3.59 2.15
CA SER A 58 10.36 -4.50 2.12
C SER A 58 9.09 -3.80 2.59
N LEU A 59 9.17 -3.04 3.68
CA LEU A 59 8.05 -2.23 4.18
C LEU A 59 7.58 -1.21 3.13
N TYR A 60 8.52 -0.51 2.49
CA TYR A 60 8.18 0.44 1.44
C TYR A 60 7.42 -0.23 0.27
N LYS A 61 7.84 -1.42 -0.17
CA LYS A 61 7.12 -2.19 -1.20
C LYS A 61 5.71 -2.58 -0.75
N ASN A 62 5.56 -2.99 0.50
CA ASN A 62 4.26 -3.35 1.04
C ASN A 62 3.33 -2.13 1.10
N ILE A 63 3.85 -0.96 1.46
CA ILE A 63 3.11 0.31 1.40
C ILE A 63 2.70 0.63 -0.05
N GLN A 64 3.60 0.48 -1.03
CA GLN A 64 3.26 0.70 -2.43
C GLN A 64 2.14 -0.24 -2.91
N ARG A 65 2.22 -1.52 -2.58
CA ARG A 65 1.16 -2.50 -2.90
C ARG A 65 -0.18 -2.11 -2.26
N PHE A 66 -0.15 -1.70 -0.99
CA PHE A 66 -1.34 -1.22 -0.30
C PHE A 66 -1.96 -0.01 -1.00
N ILE A 67 -1.15 0.98 -1.38
CA ILE A 67 -1.62 2.19 -2.07
C ILE A 67 -2.24 1.85 -3.43
N VAL A 68 -1.59 1.00 -4.24
CA VAL A 68 -2.13 0.59 -5.55
C VAL A 68 -3.49 -0.07 -5.38
N PHE A 69 -3.57 -0.99 -4.45
CA PHE A 69 -4.78 -1.69 -4.10
C PHE A 69 -5.89 -0.72 -3.68
N GLN A 70 -5.64 0.15 -2.71
CA GLN A 70 -6.60 1.11 -2.19
C GLN A 70 -7.09 2.09 -3.26
N LEU A 71 -6.18 2.61 -4.08
CA LEU A 71 -6.54 3.52 -5.16
C LEU A 71 -7.37 2.84 -6.25
N THR A 72 -7.06 1.58 -6.58
CA THR A 72 -7.85 0.84 -7.58
C THR A 72 -9.30 0.72 -7.17
N ILE A 73 -9.56 0.42 -5.90
CA ILE A 73 -10.92 0.26 -5.39
C ILE A 73 -11.65 1.57 -5.26
N ASN A 74 -11.02 2.57 -4.69
CA ASN A 74 -11.64 3.88 -4.60
C ASN A 74 -11.97 4.44 -5.99
N PHE A 75 -11.11 4.18 -6.97
CA PHE A 75 -11.37 4.53 -8.38
C PHE A 75 -12.60 3.81 -8.92
N VAL A 76 -12.70 2.50 -8.72
CA VAL A 76 -13.85 1.70 -9.17
C VAL A 76 -15.12 2.10 -8.45
N ALA A 77 -15.08 2.24 -7.12
CA ALA A 77 -16.23 2.62 -6.32
C ALA A 77 -16.78 4.01 -6.70
N LEU A 78 -15.88 4.99 -6.89
CA LEU A 78 -16.26 6.33 -7.33
C LEU A 78 -16.93 6.30 -8.71
N LEU A 79 -16.36 5.57 -9.66
CA LEU A 79 -16.91 5.49 -11.02
C LEU A 79 -18.23 4.72 -11.07
N ILE A 80 -18.43 3.69 -10.27
CA ILE A 80 -19.70 2.96 -10.19
C ILE A 80 -20.81 3.88 -9.69
N VAL A 81 -20.56 4.65 -8.64
CA VAL A 81 -21.56 5.58 -8.10
C VAL A 81 -21.86 6.69 -9.11
N LEU A 82 -20.83 7.26 -9.74
CA LEU A 82 -20.97 8.30 -10.74
C LEU A 82 -21.78 7.81 -11.97
N LEU A 83 -21.36 6.69 -12.56
CA LEU A 83 -22.00 6.15 -13.76
C LEU A 83 -23.39 5.58 -13.46
N GLY A 84 -23.59 4.93 -12.32
CA GLY A 84 -24.90 4.48 -11.87
C GLY A 84 -25.90 5.63 -11.74
N SER A 85 -25.46 6.75 -11.17
CA SER A 85 -26.28 7.97 -11.09
C SER A 85 -26.62 8.56 -12.45
N VAL A 86 -25.70 8.54 -13.42
CA VAL A 86 -25.93 9.04 -14.79
C VAL A 86 -26.87 8.13 -15.57
N ILE A 87 -26.79 6.82 -15.38
CA ILE A 87 -27.62 5.81 -16.05
C ILE A 87 -29.05 5.80 -15.45
N GLY A 88 -29.23 6.38 -14.25
CA GLY A 88 -30.53 6.43 -13.57
C GLY A 88 -30.92 5.14 -12.86
N THR A 89 -29.93 4.26 -12.58
CA THR A 89 -30.13 3.07 -11.75
C THR A 89 -30.16 3.44 -10.27
N GLU A 90 -30.89 2.68 -9.46
CA GLU A 90 -30.77 2.82 -8.00
C GLU A 90 -29.31 2.62 -7.60
N LEU A 91 -28.83 3.45 -6.64
CA LEU A 91 -27.44 3.43 -6.20
C LEU A 91 -27.07 2.02 -5.70
N PRO A 92 -26.19 1.29 -6.40
CA PRO A 92 -25.86 -0.09 -6.06
C PRO A 92 -25.04 -0.20 -4.77
N LEU A 93 -24.46 0.92 -4.34
CA LEU A 93 -23.66 1.05 -3.13
C LEU A 93 -24.10 2.28 -2.34
N THR A 94 -24.59 2.08 -1.14
CA THR A 94 -24.85 3.17 -0.19
C THR A 94 -23.55 3.68 0.42
N VAL A 95 -23.55 4.94 0.87
CA VAL A 95 -22.39 5.54 1.56
C VAL A 95 -21.95 4.69 2.77
N THR A 96 -22.91 4.16 3.52
CA THR A 96 -22.63 3.28 4.67
C THR A 96 -21.92 2.00 4.26
N GLN A 97 -22.35 1.36 3.16
CA GLN A 97 -21.69 0.16 2.62
C GLN A 97 -20.27 0.46 2.15
N MET A 98 -20.04 1.60 1.51
CA MET A 98 -18.70 2.02 1.09
C MET A 98 -17.78 2.25 2.29
N LEU A 99 -18.26 2.90 3.35
CA LEU A 99 -17.50 3.10 4.58
C LEU A 99 -17.18 1.76 5.26
N TRP A 100 -18.13 0.82 5.31
CA TRP A 100 -17.93 -0.51 5.84
C TRP A 100 -16.88 -1.30 5.07
N VAL A 101 -16.96 -1.29 3.75
CA VAL A 101 -15.99 -1.96 2.88
C VAL A 101 -14.61 -1.38 3.11
N ASN A 102 -14.46 -0.06 3.06
CA ASN A 102 -13.16 0.58 3.28
C ASN A 102 -12.60 0.23 4.66
N LEU A 103 -13.38 0.35 5.73
CA LEU A 103 -12.92 0.06 7.09
C LEU A 103 -12.45 -1.39 7.27
N ILE A 104 -13.27 -2.35 6.83
CA ILE A 104 -12.95 -3.78 6.98
C ILE A 104 -11.77 -4.15 6.08
N MET A 105 -11.81 -3.71 4.83
CA MET A 105 -10.79 -4.07 3.86
C MET A 105 -9.44 -3.43 4.17
N ASP A 106 -9.41 -2.18 4.60
CA ASP A 106 -8.18 -1.50 5.00
C ASP A 106 -7.54 -2.21 6.20
N THR A 107 -8.35 -2.60 7.18
CA THR A 107 -7.86 -3.31 8.36
C THR A 107 -7.25 -4.66 7.98
N PHE A 108 -7.96 -5.49 7.22
CA PHE A 108 -7.44 -6.79 6.81
C PHE A 108 -6.29 -6.69 5.80
N ALA A 109 -6.33 -5.71 4.90
CA ALA A 109 -5.25 -5.47 3.96
C ALA A 109 -3.97 -5.01 4.67
N ALA A 110 -4.09 -4.08 5.61
CA ALA A 110 -2.95 -3.61 6.41
C ALA A 110 -2.35 -4.75 7.23
N LEU A 111 -3.18 -5.55 7.92
CA LEU A 111 -2.74 -6.70 8.72
C LEU A 111 -1.99 -7.74 7.88
N ALA A 112 -2.54 -8.08 6.73
CA ALA A 112 -1.92 -9.09 5.88
C ALA A 112 -0.62 -8.58 5.22
N LEU A 113 -0.53 -7.28 4.86
CA LEU A 113 0.71 -6.70 4.34
C LEU A 113 1.78 -6.54 5.43
N ALA A 114 1.36 -6.24 6.65
CA ALA A 114 2.26 -6.21 7.81
C ALA A 114 2.84 -7.60 8.14
N SER A 115 2.11 -8.67 7.83
CA SER A 115 2.54 -10.05 8.08
C SER A 115 3.51 -10.62 7.02
N ILE A 116 3.78 -9.89 5.92
CA ILE A 116 4.70 -10.35 4.87
C ILE A 116 6.14 -10.20 5.38
N PRO A 117 6.91 -11.30 5.46
CA PRO A 117 8.31 -11.24 5.88
C PRO A 117 9.15 -10.47 4.85
N PRO A 118 10.26 -9.84 5.27
CA PRO A 118 11.17 -9.17 4.37
C PRO A 118 11.78 -10.17 3.38
N SER A 119 11.98 -9.74 2.14
CA SER A 119 12.59 -10.55 1.10
C SER A 119 14.00 -10.07 0.80
N GLU A 120 14.96 -10.98 0.73
CA GLU A 120 16.34 -10.67 0.34
C GLU A 120 16.42 -10.09 -1.08
N THR A 121 15.47 -10.40 -1.95
CA THR A 121 15.44 -9.90 -3.32
C THR A 121 15.38 -8.37 -3.40
N VAL A 122 14.86 -7.69 -2.38
CA VAL A 122 14.81 -6.22 -2.34
C VAL A 122 16.21 -5.60 -2.27
N MET A 123 17.20 -6.34 -1.81
CA MET A 123 18.58 -5.87 -1.73
C MET A 123 19.28 -5.84 -3.09
N LEU A 124 18.82 -6.62 -4.05
CA LEU A 124 19.33 -6.64 -5.42
C LEU A 124 18.83 -5.45 -6.26
N GLU A 125 17.84 -4.74 -5.76
CA GLU A 125 17.27 -3.59 -6.47
C GLU A 125 18.11 -2.34 -6.28
N LYS A 126 18.14 -1.51 -7.32
CA LYS A 126 18.85 -0.21 -7.28
C LYS A 126 18.23 0.69 -6.21
N PRO A 127 19.06 1.48 -5.52
CA PRO A 127 18.58 2.50 -4.59
C PRO A 127 17.59 3.45 -5.27
N ARG A 128 16.55 3.81 -4.55
CA ARG A 128 15.56 4.77 -5.01
C ARG A 128 16.11 6.19 -4.94
N ARG A 129 15.69 7.05 -5.88
CA ARG A 129 15.99 8.49 -5.80
C ARG A 129 14.98 9.17 -4.89
N SER A 130 15.42 10.16 -4.14
CA SER A 130 14.54 10.96 -3.26
C SER A 130 13.44 11.72 -4.02
N THR A 131 13.61 11.92 -5.33
CA THR A 131 12.65 12.59 -6.22
C THR A 131 11.62 11.64 -6.84
N ASP A 132 11.74 10.34 -6.64
CA ASP A 132 10.81 9.36 -7.21
C ASP A 132 9.48 9.39 -6.48
N PHE A 133 8.39 9.49 -7.24
CA PHE A 133 7.04 9.41 -6.69
C PHE A 133 6.77 8.01 -6.13
N ILE A 134 5.95 7.95 -5.07
CA ILE A 134 5.51 6.68 -4.48
C ILE A 134 4.78 5.83 -5.54
N ILE A 135 3.95 6.47 -6.37
CA ILE A 135 3.21 5.82 -7.44
C ILE A 135 3.98 6.00 -8.74
N SER A 136 4.54 4.91 -9.26
CA SER A 136 5.20 4.90 -10.56
C SER A 136 4.20 5.00 -11.71
N LYS A 137 4.70 5.33 -12.91
CA LYS A 137 3.86 5.35 -14.13
C LYS A 137 3.24 3.97 -14.42
N ALA A 138 3.99 2.90 -14.19
CA ALA A 138 3.51 1.53 -14.35
C ALA A 138 2.38 1.21 -13.36
N MET A 139 2.53 1.58 -12.09
CA MET A 139 1.50 1.42 -11.06
C MET A 139 0.21 2.17 -11.42
N ARG A 140 0.32 3.40 -11.92
CA ARG A 140 -0.83 4.19 -12.37
C ARG A 140 -1.55 3.54 -13.56
N SER A 141 -0.80 3.03 -14.53
CA SER A 141 -1.37 2.28 -15.65
C SER A 141 -2.09 1.02 -15.19
N ASN A 142 -1.54 0.33 -14.21
CA ASN A 142 -2.14 -0.86 -13.63
C ASN A 142 -3.45 -0.54 -12.87
N ILE A 143 -3.46 0.51 -12.05
CA ILE A 143 -4.66 0.99 -11.35
C ILE A 143 -5.80 1.28 -12.36
N ILE A 144 -5.50 2.02 -13.42
CA ILE A 144 -6.50 2.38 -14.43
C ILE A 144 -6.93 1.13 -15.22
N GLY A 145 -5.99 0.30 -15.67
CA GLY A 145 -6.29 -0.88 -16.49
C GLY A 145 -7.12 -1.91 -15.74
N VAL A 146 -6.65 -2.34 -14.58
CA VAL A 146 -7.37 -3.31 -13.73
C VAL A 146 -8.68 -2.72 -13.23
N GLY A 147 -8.67 -1.46 -12.78
CA GLY A 147 -9.86 -0.78 -12.34
C GLY A 147 -10.93 -0.67 -13.44
N SER A 148 -10.54 -0.40 -14.69
CA SER A 148 -11.47 -0.34 -15.82
C SER A 148 -12.09 -1.70 -16.14
N ILE A 149 -11.32 -2.77 -16.13
CA ILE A 149 -11.85 -4.14 -16.33
C ILE A 149 -12.88 -4.46 -15.24
N PHE A 150 -12.54 -4.15 -14.00
CA PHE A 150 -13.41 -4.37 -12.86
C PHE A 150 -14.71 -3.57 -12.96
N LEU A 151 -14.60 -2.30 -13.35
CA LEU A 151 -15.74 -1.42 -13.57
C LEU A 151 -16.69 -1.96 -14.64
N ILE A 152 -16.15 -2.45 -15.77
CA ILE A 152 -16.96 -3.03 -16.86
C ILE A 152 -17.74 -4.25 -16.36
N VAL A 153 -17.09 -5.15 -15.61
CA VAL A 153 -17.74 -6.34 -15.05
C VAL A 153 -18.88 -5.94 -14.11
N LEU A 154 -18.61 -5.00 -13.20
CA LEU A 154 -19.60 -4.57 -12.21
C LEU A 154 -20.77 -3.81 -12.85
N LEU A 155 -20.53 -2.95 -13.84
CA LEU A 155 -21.58 -2.30 -14.60
C LEU A 155 -22.41 -3.31 -15.41
N GLY A 156 -21.76 -4.33 -15.97
CA GLY A 156 -22.46 -5.45 -16.63
C GLY A 156 -23.37 -6.21 -15.67
N MET A 157 -22.93 -6.44 -14.43
CA MET A 157 -23.76 -7.07 -13.40
C MET A 157 -24.96 -6.20 -13.01
N ILE A 158 -24.76 -4.89 -12.82
CA ILE A 158 -25.85 -3.95 -12.51
C ILE A 158 -26.88 -3.98 -13.64
N TYR A 159 -26.42 -3.83 -14.89
CA TYR A 159 -27.29 -3.88 -16.06
C TYR A 159 -28.09 -5.18 -16.16
N TYR A 160 -27.42 -6.33 -15.94
CA TYR A 160 -28.06 -7.64 -15.98
C TYR A 160 -29.14 -7.79 -14.90
N PHE A 161 -28.85 -7.35 -13.67
CA PHE A 161 -29.80 -7.44 -12.56
C PHE A 161 -30.97 -6.48 -12.73
N ASP A 162 -30.75 -5.29 -13.23
CA ASP A 162 -31.80 -4.27 -13.46
C ASP A 162 -32.82 -4.73 -14.52
N HIS A 163 -32.30 -5.42 -15.57
CA HIS A 163 -33.15 -5.96 -16.66
C HIS A 163 -33.65 -7.38 -16.40
N SER A 164 -33.34 -7.99 -15.28
CA SER A 164 -33.88 -9.30 -14.91
C SER A 164 -35.32 -9.20 -14.45
N THR A 165 -36.08 -10.29 -14.58
CA THR A 165 -37.50 -10.36 -14.15
C THR A 165 -37.68 -10.10 -12.65
N GLN A 166 -36.63 -10.15 -11.85
CA GLN A 166 -36.69 -9.90 -10.41
C GLN A 166 -36.17 -8.49 -10.01
N GLY A 167 -35.59 -7.76 -10.95
CA GLY A 167 -35.01 -6.44 -10.68
C GLY A 167 -33.87 -6.44 -9.70
N MET A 168 -33.50 -5.26 -9.20
CA MET A 168 -32.47 -5.08 -8.18
C MET A 168 -33.04 -5.37 -6.78
N ASN A 169 -33.22 -6.66 -6.46
CA ASN A 169 -33.66 -7.10 -5.14
C ASN A 169 -32.50 -7.27 -4.16
N VAL A 170 -32.81 -7.51 -2.88
CA VAL A 170 -31.81 -7.67 -1.82
C VAL A 170 -30.81 -8.82 -2.12
N HIS A 171 -31.27 -9.88 -2.78
CA HIS A 171 -30.43 -11.01 -3.16
C HIS A 171 -29.39 -10.62 -4.21
N ASN A 172 -29.82 -9.96 -5.29
CA ASN A 172 -28.96 -9.47 -6.37
C ASN A 172 -27.96 -8.42 -5.85
N LEU A 173 -28.41 -7.53 -4.96
CA LEU A 173 -27.54 -6.56 -4.28
C LEU A 173 -26.48 -7.25 -3.41
N THR A 174 -26.86 -8.31 -2.71
CA THR A 174 -25.93 -9.09 -1.89
C THR A 174 -24.89 -9.79 -2.76
N ILE A 175 -25.30 -10.38 -3.89
CA ILE A 175 -24.36 -11.00 -4.85
C ILE A 175 -23.39 -9.95 -5.40
N PHE A 176 -23.89 -8.80 -5.83
CA PHE A 176 -23.08 -7.70 -6.33
C PHE A 176 -22.05 -7.24 -5.29
N PHE A 177 -22.50 -7.01 -4.06
CA PHE A 177 -21.64 -6.59 -2.96
C PHE A 177 -20.60 -7.66 -2.59
N THR A 178 -21.00 -8.92 -2.55
CA THR A 178 -20.08 -10.04 -2.29
C THR A 178 -19.05 -10.17 -3.39
N PHE A 179 -19.46 -10.06 -4.66
CA PHE A 179 -18.55 -10.08 -5.79
C PHE A 179 -17.57 -8.91 -5.74
N PHE A 180 -18.05 -7.70 -5.46
CA PHE A 180 -17.21 -6.53 -5.26
C PHE A 180 -16.17 -6.75 -4.16
N ALA A 181 -16.59 -7.29 -3.01
CA ALA A 181 -15.71 -7.53 -1.88
C ALA A 181 -14.73 -8.70 -2.10
N VAL A 182 -15.16 -9.81 -2.73
CA VAL A 182 -14.35 -11.02 -2.93
C VAL A 182 -13.37 -10.89 -4.09
N SER A 183 -13.81 -10.33 -5.20
CA SER A 183 -12.90 -10.09 -6.35
C SER A 183 -11.73 -9.20 -5.97
N TYR A 184 -11.95 -8.33 -5.05
CA TYR A 184 -10.96 -7.49 -4.43
C TYR A 184 -9.88 -8.28 -3.66
N THR A 185 -10.26 -9.26 -2.89
CA THR A 185 -9.29 -10.11 -2.18
C THR A 185 -8.50 -11.01 -3.13
N HIS A 186 -9.08 -11.39 -4.27
CA HIS A 186 -8.43 -12.30 -5.23
C HIS A 186 -7.38 -11.61 -6.11
N LEU A 187 -7.61 -10.36 -6.52
CA LEU A 187 -6.60 -9.55 -7.23
C LEU A 187 -5.31 -9.39 -6.42
N ARG A 188 -5.42 -9.39 -5.10
CA ARG A 188 -4.30 -9.31 -4.18
C ARG A 188 -3.43 -10.57 -4.16
N ALA A 189 -4.02 -11.75 -4.26
CA ALA A 189 -3.27 -13.01 -4.21
C ALA A 189 -2.31 -13.19 -5.41
N HIS A 190 -2.58 -12.55 -6.54
CA HIS A 190 -1.74 -12.59 -7.73
C HIS A 190 -0.56 -11.61 -7.70
N GLU A 191 -0.61 -10.53 -6.91
CA GLU A 191 0.49 -9.56 -6.80
C GLU A 191 1.55 -9.97 -5.75
N THR A 192 1.29 -11.01 -4.96
CA THR A 192 2.20 -11.51 -3.92
C THR A 192 3.12 -12.65 -4.37
N LYS A 193 3.06 -13.07 -5.62
CA LYS A 193 4.02 -13.98 -6.26
C LYS A 193 4.99 -13.17 -7.18
#